data_4fa9654ffda4a669fca01365b293be36
#
_entry.id   4fa9654ffda4a669fca01365b293be36
#
_cell.length_a   1.000
_cell.length_b   1.000
_cell.length_c   1.000
_cell.angle_alpha   90.00
_cell.angle_beta   90.00
_cell.angle_gamma   90.00
#
_symmetry.space_group_name_H-M   'P 1'
#
loop_
_entity.id
_entity.type
_entity.pdbx_description
1 polymer ?
#
loop_
_entity_poly.entity_id
_entity_poly.type
_entity_poly.pdbx_seq_one_letter_code
_entity_poly.pdbx_strand_id
1 'polypeptide(L)'
;MKLVTAVIKPFKLDEVREALSGIGVQGVTVTEVKGFGRQKGHTELYRGAEYVVDFLPKVKIEAAIKSDLLDRVIEAIEKAAKTGKIGDGKIFVSDLEQVVRIRTGETGADAL
;
A
#
# COMPACT_ATOMS: atom_id res chain seq x y z
N MET A 1 2.81 -11.86 13.67
CA MET A 1 2.77 -10.46 13.21
C MET A 1 3.02 -10.39 11.72
N LYS A 2 2.34 -9.52 11.04
CA LYS A 2 2.44 -9.38 9.58
C LYS A 2 2.71 -7.93 9.20
N LEU A 3 3.50 -7.74 8.15
CA LEU A 3 3.62 -6.46 7.47
C LEU A 3 2.78 -6.53 6.21
N VAL A 4 1.78 -5.66 6.13
CA VAL A 4 0.97 -5.52 4.93
C VAL A 4 1.42 -4.27 4.19
N THR A 5 1.82 -4.46 2.95
CA THR A 5 2.24 -3.38 2.06
C THR A 5 1.27 -3.32 0.90
N ALA A 6 0.67 -2.16 0.67
CA ALA A 6 -0.23 -1.96 -0.45
C ALA A 6 0.29 -0.82 -1.33
N VAL A 7 0.41 -1.07 -2.62
CA VAL A 7 0.74 -0.03 -3.60
C VAL A 7 -0.54 0.26 -4.37
N ILE A 8 -1.03 1.49 -4.25
CA ILE A 8 -2.37 1.89 -4.71
C ILE A 8 -2.32 3.17 -5.54
N LYS A 9 -3.43 3.47 -6.20
CA LYS A 9 -3.60 4.77 -6.87
C LYS A 9 -3.63 5.89 -5.81
N PRO A 10 -2.96 7.02 -6.05
CA PRO A 10 -2.85 8.08 -5.04
C PRO A 10 -4.20 8.60 -4.53
N PHE A 11 -5.20 8.74 -5.41
CA PHE A 11 -6.50 9.29 -5.01
C PHE A 11 -7.33 8.34 -4.13
N LYS A 12 -6.86 7.09 -3.96
CA LYS A 12 -7.52 6.12 -3.08
C LYS A 12 -6.97 6.12 -1.65
N LEU A 13 -5.94 6.92 -1.39
CA LEU A 13 -5.28 6.93 -0.08
C LEU A 13 -6.23 7.18 1.08
N ASP A 14 -7.06 8.21 0.98
CA ASP A 14 -7.96 8.57 2.08
C ASP A 14 -8.98 7.49 2.37
N GLU A 15 -9.56 6.89 1.32
CA GLU A 15 -10.51 5.79 1.48
C GLU A 15 -9.87 4.57 2.16
N VAL A 16 -8.64 4.24 1.78
CA VAL A 16 -7.91 3.11 2.39
C VAL A 16 -7.58 3.40 3.85
N ARG A 17 -7.11 4.60 4.15
CA ARG A 17 -6.84 5.01 5.54
C ARG A 17 -8.07 4.92 6.41
N GLU A 18 -9.21 5.41 5.93
CA GLU A 18 -10.48 5.33 6.65
C GLU A 18 -10.93 3.89 6.87
N ALA A 19 -10.80 3.05 5.85
CA ALA A 19 -11.15 1.64 5.95
C ALA A 19 -10.30 0.91 7.00
N LEU A 20 -8.99 1.19 7.03
CA LEU A 20 -8.08 0.60 8.02
C LEU A 20 -8.38 1.09 9.43
N SER A 21 -8.62 2.39 9.58
CA SER A 21 -9.00 2.96 10.87
C SER A 21 -10.29 2.34 11.41
N GLY A 22 -11.25 2.08 10.53
CA GLY A 22 -12.53 1.47 10.90
C GLY A 22 -12.44 0.06 11.46
N ILE A 23 -11.36 -0.65 11.18
CA ILE A 23 -11.11 -1.99 11.73
C ILE A 23 -10.01 -2.00 12.82
N GLY A 24 -9.64 -0.82 13.31
CA GLY A 24 -8.71 -0.68 14.43
C GLY A 24 -7.23 -0.56 14.06
N VAL A 25 -6.91 -0.43 12.79
CA VAL A 25 -5.52 -0.20 12.33
C VAL A 25 -5.30 1.31 12.19
N GLN A 26 -4.56 1.90 13.12
CA GLN A 26 -4.34 3.35 13.15
C GLN A 26 -2.95 3.76 12.71
N GLY A 27 -1.95 2.93 12.97
CA GLY A 27 -0.58 3.21 12.61
C GLY A 27 -0.26 2.72 11.21
N VAL A 28 -0.16 3.64 10.26
CA VAL A 28 0.26 3.32 8.89
C VAL A 28 1.37 4.26 8.47
N THR A 29 2.28 3.75 7.63
CA THR A 29 3.33 4.54 7.00
C THR A 29 2.98 4.71 5.54
N VAL A 30 3.08 5.93 5.03
CA VAL A 30 2.74 6.27 3.66
C VAL A 30 3.97 6.81 2.96
N THR A 31 4.25 6.28 1.77
CA THR A 31 5.37 6.70 0.95
C THR A 31 4.87 6.97 -0.47
N GLU A 32 5.24 8.11 -1.04
CA GLU A 32 5.00 8.38 -2.45
C GLU A 32 6.01 7.60 -3.26
N VAL A 33 5.53 6.84 -4.23
CA VAL A 33 6.36 5.98 -5.07
C VAL A 33 5.94 6.11 -6.53
N LYS A 34 6.76 5.55 -7.42
CA LYS A 34 6.44 5.46 -8.84
C LYS A 34 6.36 4.00 -9.22
N GLY A 35 5.27 3.65 -9.90
CA GLY A 35 5.08 2.31 -10.40
C GLY A 35 5.42 2.22 -11.87
N PHE A 36 6.06 1.12 -12.26
CA PHE A 36 6.21 0.73 -13.65
C PHE A 36 5.24 -0.40 -13.91
N GLY A 37 4.41 -0.25 -14.91
CA GLY A 37 3.42 -1.26 -15.22
C GLY A 37 3.05 -1.28 -16.69
N ARG A 38 2.18 -2.21 -17.04
CA ARG A 38 1.67 -2.33 -18.40
C ARG A 38 0.54 -1.32 -18.61
N GLN A 39 0.90 -0.05 -18.80
CA GLN A 39 -0.10 0.96 -19.11
C GLN A 39 0.00 1.33 -20.57
N LYS A 40 -0.94 0.79 -21.33
CA LYS A 40 -1.00 1.01 -22.76
C LYS A 40 -1.44 2.44 -23.06
N GLY A 41 -0.85 3.02 -24.09
CA GLY A 41 -1.34 4.25 -24.68
C GLY A 41 -0.73 5.53 -24.15
N HIS A 42 0.21 5.45 -23.21
CA HIS A 42 0.90 6.63 -22.75
C HIS A 42 2.28 6.73 -23.43
N THR A 43 2.35 7.55 -24.47
CA THR A 43 3.60 7.78 -25.22
C THR A 43 3.94 9.26 -25.20
N GLU A 44 5.23 9.54 -25.17
CA GLU A 44 5.74 10.90 -25.32
C GLU A 44 6.77 10.95 -26.46
N LEU A 45 6.83 12.10 -27.13
CA LEU A 45 7.86 12.37 -28.12
C LEU A 45 9.02 13.12 -27.45
N TYR A 46 10.19 12.58 -27.58
CA TYR A 46 11.41 13.23 -27.12
C TYR A 46 12.48 13.15 -28.21
N ARG A 47 12.95 14.31 -28.66
CA ARG A 47 13.93 14.42 -29.77
C ARG A 47 13.52 13.64 -31.02
N GLY A 48 12.22 13.64 -31.34
CA GLY A 48 11.69 12.96 -32.52
C GLY A 48 11.49 11.46 -32.37
N ALA A 49 11.77 10.89 -31.21
CA ALA A 49 11.50 9.47 -30.90
C ALA A 49 10.32 9.33 -29.96
N GLU A 50 9.51 8.31 -30.18
CA GLU A 50 8.42 7.97 -29.26
C GLU A 50 8.96 7.16 -28.09
N TYR A 51 8.55 7.54 -26.89
CA TYR A 51 8.82 6.78 -25.67
C TYR A 51 7.50 6.36 -25.04
N VAL A 52 7.44 5.11 -24.63
CA VAL A 52 6.34 4.62 -23.79
C VAL A 52 6.69 4.99 -22.35
N VAL A 53 5.86 5.85 -21.76
CA VAL A 53 6.04 6.22 -20.35
C VAL A 53 5.28 5.19 -19.51
N ASP A 54 6.04 4.30 -18.88
CA ASP A 54 5.49 3.17 -18.15
C ASP A 54 5.37 3.41 -16.66
N PHE A 55 5.95 4.50 -16.13
CA PHE A 55 5.86 4.76 -14.71
C PHE A 55 4.83 5.83 -14.37
N LEU A 56 4.08 5.58 -13.31
CA LEU A 56 3.05 6.48 -12.81
C LEU A 56 3.20 6.68 -11.31
N PRO A 57 2.73 7.84 -10.80
CA PRO A 57 2.66 8.05 -9.36
C PRO A 57 1.78 6.99 -8.70
N LYS A 58 2.26 6.46 -7.61
CA LYS A 58 1.56 5.53 -6.73
C LYS A 58 1.81 5.93 -5.29
N VAL A 59 1.06 5.34 -4.39
CA VAL A 59 1.26 5.49 -2.95
C VAL A 59 1.45 4.10 -2.36
N LYS A 60 2.49 3.97 -1.54
CA LYS A 60 2.75 2.75 -0.78
C LYS A 60 2.30 2.97 0.65
N ILE A 61 1.42 2.11 1.13
CA ILE A 61 0.97 2.09 2.52
C ILE A 61 1.53 0.84 3.17
N GLU A 62 2.11 1.00 4.36
CA GLU A 62 2.61 -0.12 5.14
C GLU A 62 1.97 -0.11 6.53
N ALA A 63 1.50 -1.27 6.96
CA ALA A 63 0.92 -1.46 8.28
C ALA A 63 1.43 -2.75 8.90
N ALA A 64 1.97 -2.65 10.12
CA ALA A 64 2.34 -3.81 10.92
C ALA A 64 1.13 -4.18 11.77
N ILE A 65 0.69 -5.43 11.67
CA ILE A 65 -0.55 -5.88 12.31
C ILE A 65 -0.37 -7.22 13.01
N LYS A 66 -1.29 -7.53 13.92
CA LYS A 66 -1.41 -8.86 14.48
C LYS A 66 -1.92 -9.81 13.40
N SER A 67 -1.44 -11.05 13.42
CA SER A 67 -1.77 -12.04 12.39
C SER A 67 -3.26 -12.32 12.25
N ASP A 68 -4.01 -12.24 13.35
CA ASP A 68 -5.45 -12.48 13.34
C ASP A 68 -6.28 -11.39 12.62
N LEU A 69 -5.67 -10.23 12.35
CA LEU A 69 -6.31 -9.15 11.60
C LEU A 69 -6.06 -9.23 10.09
N LEU A 70 -5.23 -10.13 9.64
CA LEU A 70 -4.75 -10.13 8.26
C LEU A 70 -5.86 -10.15 7.22
N ASP A 71 -6.81 -11.07 7.35
CA ASP A 71 -7.88 -11.21 6.37
C ASP A 71 -8.77 -9.98 6.30
N ARG A 72 -9.06 -9.37 7.44
CA ARG A 72 -9.84 -8.12 7.52
C ARG A 72 -9.10 -6.95 6.89
N VAL A 73 -7.80 -6.88 7.11
CA VAL A 73 -6.96 -5.81 6.54
C VAL A 73 -6.90 -5.93 5.02
N ILE A 74 -6.67 -7.12 4.50
CA ILE A 74 -6.66 -7.37 3.05
C ILE A 74 -8.01 -6.99 2.44
N GLU A 75 -9.09 -7.45 3.03
CA GLU A 75 -10.44 -7.13 2.52
C GLU A 75 -10.72 -5.63 2.54
N ALA A 76 -10.37 -4.94 3.62
CA ALA A 76 -10.57 -3.50 3.74
C ALA A 76 -9.81 -2.72 2.66
N ILE A 77 -8.54 -3.07 2.46
CA ILE A 77 -7.71 -2.40 1.44
C ILE A 77 -8.25 -2.70 0.03
N GLU A 78 -8.56 -3.95 -0.25
CA GLU A 78 -9.04 -4.35 -1.57
C GLU A 78 -10.33 -3.61 -1.94
N LYS A 79 -11.30 -3.57 -1.05
CA LYS A 79 -12.56 -2.86 -1.29
C LYS A 79 -12.35 -1.36 -1.49
N ALA A 80 -11.53 -0.74 -0.65
CA ALA A 80 -11.33 0.70 -0.67
C ALA A 80 -10.50 1.16 -1.88
N ALA A 81 -9.52 0.35 -2.31
CA ALA A 81 -8.58 0.73 -3.36
C ALA A 81 -9.04 0.35 -4.76
N LYS A 82 -9.99 -0.58 -4.89
CA LYS A 82 -10.39 -1.14 -6.18
C LYS A 82 -11.18 -0.16 -7.02
N THR A 83 -10.76 0.03 -8.27
CA THR A 83 -11.54 0.71 -9.30
C THR A 83 -12.02 -0.26 -10.38
N GLY A 84 -11.42 -1.42 -10.48
CA GLY A 84 -11.65 -2.40 -11.55
C GLY A 84 -10.87 -2.11 -12.82
N LYS A 85 -10.02 -1.09 -12.80
CA LYS A 85 -9.20 -0.68 -13.94
C LYS A 85 -7.73 -1.06 -13.73
N ILE A 86 -6.99 -1.12 -14.83
CA ILE A 86 -5.54 -1.34 -14.81
C ILE A 86 -4.88 -0.28 -13.91
N GLY A 87 -3.93 -0.72 -13.10
CA GLY A 87 -3.19 0.17 -12.22
C GLY A 87 -3.72 0.25 -10.79
N ASP A 88 -4.71 -0.55 -10.43
CA ASP A 88 -5.26 -0.58 -9.06
C ASP A 88 -4.20 -0.96 -8.01
N GLY A 89 -3.16 -1.68 -8.42
CA GLY A 89 -2.07 -2.01 -7.54
C GLY A 89 -2.13 -3.41 -6.96
N LYS A 90 -1.31 -3.62 -5.93
CA LYS A 90 -1.16 -4.94 -5.30
C LYS A 90 -0.99 -4.80 -3.80
N ILE A 91 -1.35 -5.86 -3.11
CA ILE A 91 -1.11 -6.02 -1.68
C ILE A 91 -0.07 -7.12 -1.49
N PHE A 92 0.94 -6.82 -0.69
CA PHE A 92 2.01 -7.76 -0.34
C PHE A 92 1.94 -8.03 1.16
N VAL A 93 2.13 -9.28 1.54
CA VAL A 93 2.14 -9.67 2.95
C VAL A 93 3.43 -10.39 3.25
N SER A 94 4.08 -9.99 4.33
CA SER A 94 5.28 -10.66 4.82
C SER A 94 5.22 -10.85 6.33
N ASP A 95 5.93 -11.86 6.81
CA ASP A 95 6.07 -12.09 8.24
C ASP A 95 7.03 -11.08 8.86
N LEU A 96 6.66 -10.58 10.03
CA LEU A 96 7.54 -9.76 10.85
C LEU A 96 8.12 -10.64 11.96
N GLU A 97 9.43 -10.74 11.99
CA GLU A 97 10.12 -11.47 13.06
C GLU A 97 10.06 -10.72 14.38
N GLN A 98 10.16 -9.39 14.32
CA GLN A 98 10.21 -8.57 15.53
C GLN A 98 9.68 -7.17 15.23
N VAL A 99 9.00 -6.59 16.21
CA VAL A 99 8.58 -5.18 16.23
C VAL A 99 9.00 -4.60 17.57
N VAL A 100 9.59 -3.42 17.56
CA VAL A 100 9.98 -2.70 18.77
C VAL A 100 9.43 -1.29 18.69
N ARG A 101 8.72 -0.88 19.72
CA ARG A 101 8.25 0.50 19.86
C ARG A 101 9.39 1.34 20.46
N ILE A 102 9.89 2.29 19.70
CA ILE A 102 11.07 3.05 20.08
C ILE A 102 10.87 3.80 21.42
N ARG A 103 9.72 4.44 21.59
CA ARG A 103 9.46 5.26 22.78
C ARG A 103 9.45 4.44 24.08
N THR A 104 8.86 3.25 24.04
CA THR A 104 8.61 2.45 25.25
C THR A 104 9.53 1.24 25.40
N GLY A 105 10.15 0.79 24.31
CA GLY A 105 10.92 -0.45 24.28
C GLY A 105 10.06 -1.70 24.27
N GLU A 106 8.74 -1.58 24.19
CA GLU A 106 7.84 -2.73 24.04
C GLU A 106 8.15 -3.50 22.76
N THR A 107 8.02 -4.82 22.85
CA THR A 107 8.38 -5.72 21.74
C THR A 107 7.21 -6.63 21.38
N GLY A 108 7.28 -7.20 20.17
CA GLY A 108 6.28 -8.15 19.71
C GLY A 108 4.90 -7.54 19.55
N ALA A 109 3.86 -8.30 19.88
CA ALA A 109 2.47 -7.85 19.73
C ALA A 109 2.13 -6.61 20.55
N ASP A 110 2.81 -6.41 21.68
CA ASP A 110 2.61 -5.23 22.55
C ASP A 110 3.12 -3.95 21.91
N ALA A 111 3.98 -4.06 20.90
CA ALA A 111 4.53 -2.93 20.17
C ALA A 111 3.66 -2.47 18.99
N LEU A 112 2.63 -3.22 18.70
CA LEU A 112 1.71 -2.91 17.59
C LEU A 112 0.60 -1.94 17.98
#